data_f2cc417cdeb4659b2eb418dab8f7afa2
#
_entry.id   f2cc417cdeb4659b2eb418dab8f7afa2
#
_cell.length_a   1.000
_cell.length_b   1.000
_cell.length_c   1.000
_cell.angle_alpha   90.00
_cell.angle_beta   90.00
_cell.angle_gamma   90.00
#
_symmetry.space_group_name_H-M   'P 1'
#
loop_
_entity.id
_entity.type
_entity.pdbx_description
1 polymer ?
#
loop_
_entity_poly.entity_id
_entity_poly.type
_entity_poly.pdbx_seq_one_letter_code
_entity_poly.pdbx_strand_id
1 'polypeptide(L)'
;MSLLQNFKGIFKKHDELDLAKDFKSEYEAKNLENMKSVVDKFVDHYPDSYYASCSMVIYIILLYKEDPFKVPPNRLNNLSIMERNIKFFDTLGTDSLDKEELELRQWYRSEVQKNVKLMESEGLRFSSD
;
A
#
# COMPACT_ATOMS: atom_id res chain seq x y z
N MET A 1 -6.78 -25.48 -19.89
CA MET A 1 -6.96 -24.09 -19.49
C MET A 1 -7.01 -23.20 -20.71
N SER A 2 -7.98 -22.33 -20.78
CA SER A 2 -8.16 -21.51 -21.97
C SER A 2 -7.14 -20.36 -22.03
N LEU A 3 -6.82 -19.96 -23.25
CA LEU A 3 -6.01 -18.78 -23.51
C LEU A 3 -6.58 -17.55 -22.82
N LEU A 4 -7.91 -17.50 -22.67
CA LEU A 4 -8.62 -16.39 -22.05
C LEU A 4 -8.24 -16.19 -20.58
N GLN A 5 -8.01 -17.27 -19.84
CA GLN A 5 -7.60 -17.18 -18.44
C GLN A 5 -6.16 -16.66 -18.31
N ASN A 6 -5.29 -17.02 -19.24
CA ASN A 6 -3.92 -16.48 -19.26
C ASN A 6 -3.94 -14.97 -19.53
N PHE A 7 -4.80 -14.53 -20.44
CA PHE A 7 -4.99 -13.10 -20.70
C PHE A 7 -5.51 -12.36 -19.48
N LYS A 8 -6.49 -12.91 -18.77
CA LYS A 8 -7.02 -12.30 -17.55
C LYS A 8 -5.92 -12.13 -16.49
N GLY A 9 -5.03 -13.10 -16.33
CA GLY A 9 -3.92 -13.00 -15.40
C GLY A 9 -2.96 -11.87 -15.75
N ILE A 10 -2.64 -11.71 -17.03
CA ILE A 10 -1.76 -10.66 -17.51
C ILE A 10 -2.40 -9.28 -17.31
N PHE A 11 -3.66 -9.12 -17.69
CA PHE A 11 -4.40 -7.87 -17.52
C PHE A 11 -4.54 -7.51 -16.04
N LYS A 12 -4.81 -8.51 -15.17
CA LYS A 12 -4.93 -8.29 -13.74
C LYS A 12 -3.65 -7.72 -13.15
N LYS A 13 -2.49 -8.27 -13.51
CA LYS A 13 -1.21 -7.77 -13.03
C LYS A 13 -0.94 -6.35 -13.54
N HIS A 14 -1.26 -6.08 -14.79
CA HIS A 14 -1.12 -4.74 -15.38
C HIS A 14 -1.97 -3.73 -14.63
N ASP A 15 -3.23 -4.07 -14.34
CA ASP A 15 -4.15 -3.21 -13.61
C ASP A 15 -3.65 -2.94 -12.19
N GLU A 16 -3.10 -3.96 -11.52
CA GLU A 16 -2.50 -3.81 -10.20
C GLU A 16 -1.36 -2.80 -10.22
N LEU A 17 -0.46 -2.90 -11.20
CA LEU A 17 0.66 -1.96 -11.34
C LEU A 17 0.18 -0.56 -11.69
N ASP A 18 -0.86 -0.44 -12.52
CA ASP A 18 -1.45 0.86 -12.84
C ASP A 18 -2.04 1.51 -11.60
N LEU A 19 -2.74 0.77 -10.75
CA LEU A 19 -3.24 1.30 -9.49
C LEU A 19 -2.10 1.75 -8.57
N ALA A 20 -1.02 0.98 -8.53
CA ALA A 20 0.13 1.34 -7.72
C ALA A 20 0.78 2.64 -8.19
N LYS A 21 0.85 2.85 -9.49
CA LYS A 21 1.36 4.09 -10.08
C LYS A 21 0.40 5.25 -9.84
N ASP A 22 -0.89 5.01 -9.94
CA ASP A 22 -1.91 6.02 -9.66
C ASP A 22 -1.84 6.50 -8.22
N PHE A 23 -1.69 5.57 -7.27
CA PHE A 23 -1.52 5.94 -5.87
C PHE A 23 -0.29 6.82 -5.67
N LYS A 24 0.83 6.45 -6.28
CA LYS A 24 2.06 7.23 -6.19
C LYS A 24 1.83 8.67 -6.69
N SER A 25 1.17 8.83 -7.83
CA SER A 25 0.87 10.14 -8.39
C SER A 25 -0.01 10.98 -7.46
N GLU A 26 -1.05 10.38 -6.90
CA GLU A 26 -1.96 11.08 -5.99
C GLU A 26 -1.29 11.41 -4.65
N TYR A 27 -0.40 10.53 -4.18
CA TYR A 27 0.40 10.78 -2.99
C TYR A 27 1.34 11.98 -3.21
N GLU A 28 2.01 12.05 -4.35
CA GLU A 28 2.90 13.16 -4.68
C GLU A 28 2.14 14.45 -4.85
N ALA A 29 0.91 14.38 -5.36
CA ALA A 29 0.01 15.52 -5.48
C ALA A 29 -0.66 15.89 -4.14
N LYS A 30 -0.48 15.10 -3.10
CA LYS A 30 -1.09 15.31 -1.77
C LYS A 30 -2.62 15.32 -1.81
N ASN A 31 -3.20 14.53 -2.70
CA ASN A 31 -4.64 14.45 -2.88
C ASN A 31 -5.21 13.25 -2.13
N LEU A 32 -5.57 13.46 -0.85
CA LEU A 32 -6.09 12.38 0.01
C LEU A 32 -7.37 11.77 -0.51
N GLU A 33 -8.25 12.56 -1.10
CA GLU A 33 -9.51 12.06 -1.63
C GLU A 33 -9.28 11.07 -2.77
N ASN A 34 -8.40 11.40 -3.69
CA ASN A 34 -8.05 10.50 -4.79
C ASN A 34 -7.24 9.30 -4.31
N MET A 35 -6.37 9.48 -3.32
CA MET A 35 -5.67 8.36 -2.69
C MET A 35 -6.66 7.36 -2.11
N LYS A 36 -7.69 7.84 -1.43
CA LYS A 36 -8.76 6.97 -0.89
C LYS A 36 -9.41 6.15 -1.99
N SER A 37 -9.74 6.78 -3.11
CA SER A 37 -10.34 6.12 -4.25
C SER A 37 -9.48 4.97 -4.76
N VAL A 38 -8.16 5.20 -4.88
CA VAL A 38 -7.22 4.15 -5.33
C VAL A 38 -7.13 3.03 -4.30
N VAL A 39 -7.04 3.37 -3.01
CA VAL A 39 -7.00 2.37 -1.93
C VAL A 39 -8.25 1.49 -1.95
N ASP A 40 -9.42 2.09 -2.12
CA ASP A 40 -10.68 1.35 -2.19
C ASP A 40 -10.68 0.35 -3.37
N LYS A 41 -10.15 0.75 -4.51
CA LYS A 41 -10.00 -0.15 -5.67
C LYS A 41 -9.03 -1.31 -5.37
N PHE A 42 -7.93 -1.03 -4.70
CA PHE A 42 -7.01 -2.08 -4.27
C PHE A 42 -7.70 -3.10 -3.37
N VAL A 43 -8.41 -2.64 -2.37
CA VAL A 43 -9.11 -3.52 -1.42
C VAL A 43 -10.15 -4.37 -2.13
N ASP A 44 -10.86 -3.80 -3.09
CA ASP A 44 -11.91 -4.51 -3.82
C ASP A 44 -11.36 -5.54 -4.80
N HIS A 45 -10.24 -5.24 -5.46
CA HIS A 45 -9.76 -6.06 -6.58
C HIS A 45 -8.48 -6.83 -6.27
N TYR A 46 -7.62 -6.31 -5.40
CA TYR A 46 -6.31 -6.90 -5.11
C TYR A 46 -5.98 -6.84 -3.61
N PRO A 47 -6.85 -7.41 -2.75
CA PRO A 47 -6.69 -7.25 -1.30
C PRO A 47 -5.39 -7.83 -0.75
N ASP A 48 -4.79 -8.81 -1.44
CA ASP A 48 -3.55 -9.46 -1.02
C ASP A 48 -2.30 -8.84 -1.64
N SER A 49 -2.45 -7.76 -2.40
CA SER A 49 -1.34 -7.11 -3.06
C SER A 49 -0.40 -6.42 -2.07
N TYR A 50 0.90 -6.54 -2.31
CA TYR A 50 1.91 -5.77 -1.58
C TYR A 50 1.61 -4.27 -1.66
N TYR A 51 1.28 -3.79 -2.85
CA TYR A 51 0.99 -2.37 -3.06
C TYR A 51 -0.29 -1.93 -2.36
N ALA A 52 -1.27 -2.81 -2.27
CA ALA A 52 -2.50 -2.52 -1.53
C ALA A 52 -2.20 -2.30 -0.06
N SER A 53 -1.41 -3.17 0.56
CA SER A 53 -1.03 -3.04 1.97
C SER A 53 -0.23 -1.76 2.21
N CYS A 54 0.75 -1.48 1.37
CA CYS A 54 1.57 -0.26 1.49
C CYS A 54 0.73 1.00 1.32
N SER A 55 -0.15 1.03 0.31
CA SER A 55 -1.01 2.18 0.03
C SER A 55 -1.97 2.43 1.19
N MET A 56 -2.55 1.37 1.77
CA MET A 56 -3.44 1.49 2.91
C MET A 56 -2.73 2.07 4.13
N VAL A 57 -1.53 1.57 4.44
CA VAL A 57 -0.75 2.09 5.59
C VAL A 57 -0.45 3.57 5.39
N ILE A 58 0.07 3.95 4.23
CA ILE A 58 0.40 5.35 3.94
C ILE A 58 -0.85 6.23 4.04
N TYR A 59 -1.95 5.80 3.42
CA TYR A 59 -3.19 6.57 3.42
C TYR A 59 -3.72 6.78 4.84
N ILE A 60 -3.77 5.73 5.66
CA ILE A 60 -4.29 5.82 7.02
C ILE A 60 -3.43 6.76 7.87
N ILE A 61 -2.11 6.70 7.73
CA ILE A 61 -1.21 7.59 8.46
C ILE A 61 -1.46 9.05 8.09
N LEU A 62 -1.56 9.33 6.80
CA LEU A 62 -1.81 10.70 6.33
C LEU A 62 -3.19 11.21 6.77
N LEU A 63 -4.19 10.34 6.71
CA LEU A 63 -5.54 10.69 7.17
C LEU A 63 -5.56 10.99 8.67
N TYR A 64 -4.86 10.17 9.45
CA TYR A 64 -4.73 10.39 10.90
C TYR A 64 -4.07 11.73 11.20
N LYS A 65 -3.05 12.09 10.45
CA LYS A 65 -2.36 13.36 10.63
C LYS A 65 -3.24 14.55 10.28
N GLU A 66 -4.09 14.41 9.28
CA GLU A 66 -5.04 15.47 8.93
C GLU A 66 -6.13 15.61 9.98
N ASP A 67 -6.76 14.50 10.36
CA ASP A 67 -7.83 14.47 11.34
C ASP A 67 -7.94 13.06 11.94
N PRO A 68 -7.44 12.85 13.17
CA PRO A 68 -7.51 11.52 13.81
C PRO A 68 -8.92 10.95 13.91
N PHE A 69 -9.92 11.80 13.99
CA PHE A 69 -11.32 11.35 14.12
C PHE A 69 -11.88 10.77 12.84
N LYS A 70 -11.25 11.04 11.71
CA LYS A 70 -11.65 10.45 10.41
C LYS A 70 -11.22 9.00 10.26
N VAL A 71 -10.28 8.52 11.08
CA VAL A 71 -9.77 7.16 10.97
C VAL A 71 -10.57 6.25 11.89
N PRO A 72 -11.26 5.22 11.37
CA PRO A 72 -11.96 4.26 12.21
C PRO A 72 -10.97 3.52 13.13
N PRO A 73 -11.33 3.26 14.41
CA PRO A 73 -10.43 2.58 15.34
C PRO A 73 -9.93 1.22 14.85
N ASN A 74 -10.74 0.46 14.13
CA ASN A 74 -10.32 -0.84 13.60
C ASN A 74 -9.23 -0.70 12.54
N ARG A 75 -9.20 0.41 11.81
CA ARG A 75 -8.14 0.66 10.81
C ARG A 75 -6.80 0.92 11.50
N LEU A 76 -6.80 1.70 12.59
CA LEU A 76 -5.59 1.92 13.36
C LEU A 76 -5.06 0.63 13.97
N ASN A 77 -5.96 -0.21 14.49
CA ASN A 77 -5.56 -1.50 15.07
C ASN A 77 -4.97 -2.45 14.02
N ASN A 78 -5.38 -2.31 12.77
CA ASN A 78 -4.90 -3.18 11.69
C ASN A 78 -3.56 -2.72 11.12
N LEU A 79 -3.08 -1.53 11.47
CA LEU A 79 -1.81 -1.03 10.92
C LEU A 79 -0.62 -1.94 11.24
N SER A 80 -0.54 -2.47 12.46
CA SER A 80 0.55 -3.40 12.82
C SER A 80 0.49 -4.69 12.01
N ILE A 81 -0.71 -5.18 11.73
CA ILE A 81 -0.88 -6.38 10.89
C ILE A 81 -0.41 -6.09 9.47
N MET A 82 -0.80 -4.95 8.93
CA MET A 82 -0.38 -4.53 7.59
C MET A 82 1.13 -4.35 7.49
N GLU A 83 1.73 -3.74 8.50
CA GLU A 83 3.19 -3.57 8.56
C GLU A 83 3.91 -4.92 8.59
N ARG A 84 3.41 -5.88 9.37
CA ARG A 84 3.98 -7.23 9.39
C ARG A 84 3.88 -7.90 8.03
N ASN A 85 2.75 -7.74 7.34
CA ASN A 85 2.57 -8.28 6.00
C ASN A 85 3.56 -7.67 5.02
N ILE A 86 3.78 -6.36 5.10
CA ILE A 86 4.75 -5.67 4.26
C ILE A 86 6.16 -6.22 4.52
N LYS A 87 6.54 -6.37 5.77
CA LYS A 87 7.85 -6.93 6.15
C LYS A 87 8.00 -8.36 5.66
N PHE A 88 6.94 -9.15 5.73
CA PHE A 88 6.95 -10.51 5.21
C PHE A 88 7.21 -10.52 3.71
N PHE A 89 6.50 -9.69 2.95
CA PHE A 89 6.72 -9.57 1.51
C PHE A 89 8.13 -9.08 1.18
N ASP A 90 8.70 -8.22 2.03
CA ASP A 90 10.09 -7.76 1.85
C ASP A 90 11.11 -8.89 2.01
N THR A 91 10.76 -9.97 2.72
CA THR A 91 11.66 -11.13 2.84
C THR A 91 11.60 -12.05 1.64
N LEU A 92 10.58 -11.93 0.80
CA LEU A 92 10.47 -12.71 -0.42
C LEU A 92 11.45 -12.15 -1.45
N GLY A 93 12.01 -13.04 -2.26
CA GLY A 93 12.98 -12.63 -3.27
C GLY A 93 12.40 -11.68 -4.30
N THR A 94 13.24 -10.79 -4.81
CA THR A 94 12.85 -9.83 -5.84
C THR A 94 13.38 -10.22 -7.23
N ASP A 95 13.97 -11.39 -7.36
CA ASP A 95 14.64 -11.84 -8.58
C ASP A 95 13.68 -11.98 -9.77
N SER A 96 12.41 -12.22 -9.50
CA SER A 96 11.37 -12.36 -10.53
C SER A 96 10.79 -11.03 -10.99
N LEU A 97 11.17 -9.93 -10.35
CA LEU A 97 10.63 -8.62 -10.67
C LEU A 97 11.44 -7.97 -11.78
N ASP A 98 10.75 -7.32 -12.73
CA ASP A 98 11.44 -6.48 -13.69
C ASP A 98 11.88 -5.17 -13.03
N LYS A 99 12.64 -4.37 -13.79
CA LYS A 99 13.21 -3.13 -13.29
C LYS A 99 12.14 -2.15 -12.81
N GLU A 100 11.05 -2.03 -13.55
CA GLU A 100 9.96 -1.12 -13.23
C GLU A 100 9.27 -1.52 -11.92
N GLU A 101 8.95 -2.79 -11.76
CA GLU A 101 8.34 -3.29 -10.53
C GLU A 101 9.28 -3.13 -9.33
N LEU A 102 10.57 -3.40 -9.52
CA LEU A 102 11.56 -3.27 -8.47
C LEU A 102 11.65 -1.82 -7.98
N GLU A 103 11.72 -0.87 -8.91
CA GLU A 103 11.76 0.55 -8.58
C GLU A 103 10.51 0.99 -7.84
N LEU A 104 9.35 0.52 -8.28
CA LEU A 104 8.07 0.83 -7.65
C LEU A 104 7.99 0.27 -6.23
N ARG A 105 8.43 -0.97 -6.02
CA ARG A 105 8.50 -1.58 -4.69
C ARG A 105 9.43 -0.81 -3.75
N GLN A 106 10.58 -0.41 -4.24
CA GLN A 106 11.53 0.36 -3.45
C GLN A 106 10.96 1.70 -3.04
N TRP A 107 10.23 2.36 -3.94
CA TRP A 107 9.55 3.61 -3.63
C TRP A 107 8.51 3.40 -2.53
N TYR A 108 7.65 2.39 -2.66
CA TYR A 108 6.63 2.09 -1.65
C TYR A 108 7.24 1.78 -0.29
N ARG A 109 8.26 0.93 -0.28
CA ARG A 109 8.95 0.56 0.96
C ARG A 109 9.52 1.79 1.65
N SER A 110 10.17 2.66 0.91
CA SER A 110 10.75 3.89 1.43
C SER A 110 9.69 4.81 2.02
N GLU A 111 8.57 4.99 1.32
CA GLU A 111 7.50 5.86 1.77
C GLU A 111 6.74 5.29 2.98
N VAL A 112 6.55 3.97 3.04
CA VAL A 112 5.98 3.32 4.22
C VAL A 112 6.86 3.58 5.44
N GLN A 113 8.16 3.33 5.32
CA GLN A 113 9.10 3.53 6.43
C GLN A 113 9.11 4.98 6.90
N LYS A 114 9.12 5.91 5.97
CA LYS A 114 9.10 7.34 6.26
C LYS A 114 7.84 7.74 7.05
N ASN A 115 6.69 7.27 6.62
CA ASN A 115 5.42 7.60 7.27
C ASN A 115 5.29 6.90 8.64
N VAL A 116 5.73 5.65 8.75
CA VAL A 116 5.71 4.92 10.03
C VAL A 116 6.60 5.63 11.05
N LYS A 117 7.80 6.04 10.67
CA LYS A 117 8.69 6.80 11.56
C LYS A 117 8.07 8.11 12.02
N LEU A 118 7.38 8.78 11.12
CA LEU A 118 6.70 10.02 11.44
C LEU A 118 5.60 9.81 12.49
N MET A 119 4.84 8.74 12.38
CA MET A 119 3.82 8.39 13.36
C MET A 119 4.42 8.00 14.71
N GLU A 120 5.49 7.24 14.68
CA GLU A 120 6.21 6.86 15.92
C GLU A 120 6.72 8.10 16.65
N SER A 121 7.24 9.10 15.92
CA SER A 121 7.70 10.35 16.51
C SER A 121 6.58 11.14 17.15
N GLU A 122 5.32 10.91 16.75
CA GLU A 122 4.13 11.53 17.35
C GLU A 122 3.53 10.67 18.48
N GLY A 123 4.21 9.59 18.89
CA GLY A 123 3.79 8.76 20.02
C GLY A 123 2.92 7.57 19.67
N LEU A 124 2.64 7.34 18.38
CA LEU A 124 1.88 6.18 17.95
C LEU A 124 2.80 5.00 17.68
N ARG A 125 2.47 3.85 18.25
CA ARG A 125 3.23 2.62 18.06
C ARG A 125 2.42 1.63 17.24
N PHE A 126 3.08 1.02 16.28
CA PHE A 126 2.47 0.01 15.40
C PHE A 126 2.75 -1.41 15.87
N SER A 127 3.73 -1.63 16.73
CA SER A 127 4.00 -2.95 17.27
C SER A 127 3.33 -3.12 18.62
N SER A 128 2.69 -4.28 18.80
CA SER A 128 1.94 -4.61 20.02
C SER A 128 2.81 -5.31 21.05
N ASP A 129 4.01 -4.86 21.25
CA ASP A 129 4.90 -5.47 22.25
C ASP A 129 4.57 -5.03 23.64
#